data_62a1b3073d8609af81cfba8b7c17f3b3
#
_entry.id   62a1b3073d8609af81cfba8b7c17f3b3
#
_cell.length_a   1.000
_cell.length_b   1.000
_cell.length_c   1.000
_cell.angle_alpha   90.00
_cell.angle_beta   90.00
_cell.angle_gamma   90.00
#
_symmetry.space_group_name_H-M   'P 1'
#
loop_
_entity.id
_entity.type
_entity.pdbx_description
1 polymer ?
#
loop_
_entity_poly.entity_id
_entity_poly.type
_entity_poly.pdbx_seq_one_letter_code
_entity_poly.pdbx_strand_id
1 'polypeptide(L)'
;TQEQRSLPANCIVFPPIFRSSGELVFKGLFCFSPLFYFFKKLISEKAYTSLYKFKKYIATAITCRCILADKNFKRLNRQSTESTVYFYWGIGMAYILPFIHNKDKKIVRFHRTDLYADLRPHQYIPFRKEVFESLNKAVFISKQGLEYAKKNFGQYKFSAYCSYLGTKDHGISKIKNEDGVIHILSCSNVVPVKRVSLILKSLLLIPDRPIQWTHIGGGKGFNALQQQLQQLPANLTVHLTGAITNREVIGHYLHHPVDIFVNVSASEGLPVSIMEAISFNIPVIATNVGGTNEIVTSESGVLLDPHFSAQELADQIVRVYEHKDRFHPRRLWEEKFNAGKNYPRFISQILND
;
A
#
# COMPACT_ATOMS: atom_id res chain seq x y z
N THR A 1 -6.63 -11.11 -13.31
CA THR A 1 -5.59 -11.87 -14.04
C THR A 1 -4.32 -11.81 -13.23
N GLN A 2 -3.87 -12.96 -12.69
CA GLN A 2 -2.56 -13.05 -12.06
C GLN A 2 -1.52 -13.05 -13.19
N GLU A 3 -0.73 -11.99 -13.28
CA GLU A 3 0.53 -12.04 -14.02
C GLU A 3 1.39 -13.16 -13.43
N GLN A 4 1.63 -14.21 -14.18
CA GLN A 4 2.64 -15.21 -13.81
C GLN A 4 4.02 -14.54 -13.90
N ARG A 5 4.53 -14.12 -12.74
CA ARG A 5 5.92 -13.66 -12.65
C ARG A 5 6.83 -14.88 -12.68
N SER A 6 7.77 -14.90 -13.60
CA SER A 6 8.85 -15.89 -13.58
C SER A 6 9.70 -15.66 -12.31
N LEU A 7 9.78 -16.67 -11.47
CA LEU A 7 10.65 -16.64 -10.29
C LEU A 7 12.03 -17.15 -10.65
N PRO A 8 13.09 -16.70 -9.96
CA PRO A 8 14.44 -17.25 -10.12
C PRO A 8 14.44 -18.78 -9.93
N ALA A 9 15.29 -19.47 -10.65
CA ALA A 9 15.36 -20.94 -10.64
C ALA A 9 15.66 -21.55 -9.25
N ASN A 10 16.28 -20.78 -8.37
CA ASN A 10 16.57 -21.17 -6.98
C ASN A 10 15.42 -20.88 -5.99
N CYS A 11 14.27 -20.37 -6.46
CA CYS A 11 13.11 -20.15 -5.62
C CYS A 11 12.22 -21.39 -5.57
N ILE A 12 11.88 -21.84 -4.37
CA ILE A 12 10.91 -22.90 -4.13
C ILE A 12 9.59 -22.25 -3.68
N VAL A 13 8.53 -22.46 -4.45
CA VAL A 13 7.19 -21.99 -4.12
C VAL A 13 6.38 -23.14 -3.53
N PHE A 14 5.88 -22.92 -2.33
CA PHE A 14 4.95 -23.87 -1.70
C PHE A 14 3.51 -23.53 -2.08
N PRO A 15 2.66 -24.54 -2.26
CA PRO A 15 1.24 -24.31 -2.51
C PRO A 15 0.57 -23.63 -1.31
N PRO A 16 -0.55 -22.94 -1.51
CA PRO A 16 -1.29 -22.33 -0.41
C PRO A 16 -1.73 -23.39 0.61
N ILE A 17 -1.59 -23.09 1.89
CA ILE A 17 -1.91 -24.00 3.02
C ILE A 17 -3.42 -24.33 3.05
N PHE A 18 -4.24 -23.38 2.59
CA PHE A 18 -5.70 -23.54 2.43
C PHE A 18 -6.17 -22.76 1.20
N ARG A 19 -7.19 -23.28 0.52
CA ARG A 19 -7.73 -22.69 -0.72
C ARG A 19 -9.06 -21.96 -0.50
N SER A 20 -9.73 -22.24 0.61
CA SER A 20 -11.02 -21.64 0.97
C SER A 20 -11.14 -21.37 2.46
N SER A 21 -12.07 -20.49 2.85
CA SER A 21 -12.37 -20.23 4.25
C SER A 21 -12.91 -21.48 4.98
N GLY A 22 -13.67 -22.34 4.30
CA GLY A 22 -14.14 -23.60 4.87
C GLY A 22 -13.02 -24.57 5.18
N GLU A 23 -12.07 -24.75 4.25
CA GLU A 23 -10.87 -25.56 4.46
C GLU A 23 -10.01 -25.04 5.61
N LEU A 24 -9.87 -23.69 5.72
CA LEU A 24 -9.17 -23.06 6.81
C LEU A 24 -9.78 -23.41 8.16
N VAL A 25 -11.11 -23.26 8.30
CA VAL A 25 -11.83 -23.55 9.54
C VAL A 25 -11.71 -25.04 9.89
N PHE A 26 -11.96 -25.93 8.94
CA PHE A 26 -11.86 -27.36 9.14
C PHE A 26 -10.46 -27.78 9.61
N LYS A 27 -9.41 -27.42 8.87
CA LYS A 27 -8.03 -27.71 9.26
C LYS A 27 -7.67 -27.12 10.62
N GLY A 28 -8.08 -25.88 10.89
CA GLY A 28 -7.77 -25.19 12.13
C GLY A 28 -8.43 -25.79 13.37
N LEU A 29 -9.63 -26.33 13.26
CA LEU A 29 -10.33 -27.00 14.37
C LEU A 29 -9.67 -28.31 14.76
N PHE A 30 -9.21 -29.10 13.78
CA PHE A 30 -8.64 -30.43 14.00
C PHE A 30 -7.11 -30.44 14.16
N CYS A 31 -6.45 -29.28 14.16
CA CYS A 31 -5.01 -29.21 14.40
C CYS A 31 -4.64 -29.38 15.86
N PHE A 32 -3.79 -30.34 16.18
CA PHE A 32 -3.10 -30.43 17.46
C PHE A 32 -2.03 -29.34 17.54
N SER A 33 -2.41 -28.17 17.98
CA SER A 33 -1.51 -27.03 18.17
C SER A 33 -1.76 -26.43 19.57
N PRO A 34 -0.93 -25.54 20.09
CA PRO A 34 -0.99 -25.10 21.49
C PRO A 34 -2.28 -24.32 21.80
N LEU A 35 -3.39 -25.04 21.98
CA LEU A 35 -4.70 -24.47 22.36
C LEU A 35 -4.62 -23.61 23.59
N PHE A 36 -3.87 -24.06 24.61
CA PHE A 36 -3.68 -23.33 25.86
C PHE A 36 -3.01 -21.97 25.64
N TYR A 37 -2.04 -21.89 24.72
CA TYR A 37 -1.42 -20.62 24.37
C TYR A 37 -2.46 -19.63 23.83
N PHE A 38 -3.26 -20.05 22.84
CA PHE A 38 -4.29 -19.20 22.26
C PHE A 38 -5.37 -18.82 23.26
N PHE A 39 -5.77 -19.71 24.17
CA PHE A 39 -6.71 -19.39 25.22
C PHE A 39 -6.15 -18.35 26.20
N LYS A 40 -4.90 -18.51 26.65
CA LYS A 40 -4.22 -17.52 27.50
C LYS A 40 -4.13 -16.15 26.82
N LYS A 41 -3.85 -16.13 25.51
CA LYS A 41 -3.76 -14.89 24.74
C LYS A 41 -5.12 -14.23 24.50
N LEU A 42 -6.18 -14.98 24.30
CA LEU A 42 -7.56 -14.45 24.25
C LEU A 42 -7.88 -13.61 25.48
N ILE A 43 -7.48 -14.09 26.65
CA ILE A 43 -7.72 -13.42 27.92
C ILE A 43 -6.80 -12.18 28.04
N SER A 44 -5.49 -12.33 27.79
CA SER A 44 -4.52 -11.26 27.96
C SER A 44 -4.73 -10.08 27.01
N GLU A 45 -5.19 -10.33 25.78
CA GLU A 45 -5.57 -9.29 24.81
C GLU A 45 -6.97 -8.72 25.05
N LYS A 46 -7.71 -9.26 26.04
CA LYS A 46 -9.10 -8.91 26.31
C LYS A 46 -9.97 -8.98 25.01
N ALA A 47 -9.69 -9.96 24.16
CA ALA A 47 -10.37 -10.07 22.87
C ALA A 47 -11.85 -10.46 23.01
N TYR A 48 -12.27 -10.95 24.18
CA TYR A 48 -13.66 -11.25 24.54
C TYR A 48 -14.52 -10.00 24.81
N THR A 49 -13.92 -8.82 24.98
CA THR A 49 -14.65 -7.59 25.35
C THR A 49 -15.49 -6.99 24.23
N SER A 50 -15.36 -7.49 23.01
CA SER A 50 -16.13 -7.05 21.84
C SER A 50 -16.31 -8.21 20.88
N LEU A 51 -17.52 -8.36 20.31
CA LEU A 51 -17.81 -9.37 19.30
C LEU A 51 -16.87 -9.27 18.08
N TYR A 52 -16.51 -8.04 17.69
CA TYR A 52 -15.55 -7.81 16.61
C TYR A 52 -14.16 -8.34 16.97
N LYS A 53 -13.63 -7.96 18.16
CA LYS A 53 -12.33 -8.43 18.63
C LYS A 53 -12.30 -9.95 18.73
N PHE A 54 -13.33 -10.53 19.31
CA PHE A 54 -13.47 -11.98 19.48
C PHE A 54 -13.44 -12.71 18.13
N LYS A 55 -14.31 -12.32 17.20
CA LYS A 55 -14.34 -12.92 15.85
C LYS A 55 -12.98 -12.77 15.14
N LYS A 56 -12.37 -11.61 15.23
CA LYS A 56 -11.07 -11.33 14.61
C LYS A 56 -9.96 -12.18 15.23
N TYR A 57 -9.95 -12.28 16.55
CA TYR A 57 -9.01 -13.12 17.29
C TYR A 57 -9.14 -14.60 16.90
N ILE A 58 -10.35 -15.15 16.96
CA ILE A 58 -10.59 -16.56 16.63
C ILE A 58 -10.17 -16.89 15.20
N ALA A 59 -10.56 -16.06 14.23
CA ALA A 59 -10.14 -16.25 12.83
C ALA A 59 -8.61 -16.25 12.68
N THR A 60 -7.91 -15.37 13.41
CA THR A 60 -6.45 -15.32 13.40
C THR A 60 -5.82 -16.52 14.09
N ALA A 61 -6.34 -16.94 15.23
CA ALA A 61 -5.87 -18.13 15.96
C ALA A 61 -6.04 -19.40 15.12
N ILE A 62 -7.18 -19.56 14.45
CA ILE A 62 -7.42 -20.68 13.51
C ILE A 62 -6.39 -20.66 12.38
N THR A 63 -6.14 -19.49 11.79
CA THR A 63 -5.12 -19.33 10.73
C THR A 63 -3.74 -19.73 11.23
N CYS A 64 -3.31 -19.26 12.40
CA CYS A 64 -2.03 -19.66 12.99
C CYS A 64 -1.93 -21.17 13.20
N ARG A 65 -2.98 -21.79 13.74
CA ARG A 65 -3.01 -23.24 13.96
C ARG A 65 -2.87 -24.03 12.66
N CYS A 66 -3.53 -23.61 11.59
CA CYS A 66 -3.36 -24.22 10.27
C CYS A 66 -1.93 -24.14 9.76
N ILE A 67 -1.29 -22.98 9.90
CA ILE A 67 0.10 -22.78 9.48
C ILE A 67 1.04 -23.66 10.30
N LEU A 68 0.88 -23.68 11.61
CA LEU A 68 1.70 -24.49 12.53
C LEU A 68 1.55 -26.00 12.29
N ALA A 69 0.42 -26.46 11.76
CA ALA A 69 0.19 -27.85 11.41
C ALA A 69 0.74 -28.25 10.04
N ASP A 70 1.03 -27.28 9.17
CA ASP A 70 1.50 -27.50 7.81
C ASP A 70 2.86 -28.23 7.77
N LYS A 71 2.97 -29.24 6.91
CA LYS A 71 4.18 -30.07 6.80
C LYS A 71 5.39 -29.26 6.29
N ASN A 72 5.17 -28.37 5.34
CA ASN A 72 6.24 -27.56 4.78
C ASN A 72 6.72 -26.54 5.80
N PHE A 73 5.80 -25.89 6.54
CA PHE A 73 6.17 -25.01 7.64
C PHE A 73 6.99 -25.76 8.71
N LYS A 74 6.53 -26.93 9.16
CA LYS A 74 7.25 -27.75 10.15
C LYS A 74 8.66 -28.12 9.67
N ARG A 75 8.79 -28.49 8.40
CA ARG A 75 10.11 -28.80 7.79
C ARG A 75 11.00 -27.57 7.81
N LEU A 76 10.53 -26.41 7.32
CA LEU A 76 11.29 -25.18 7.27
C LEU A 76 11.68 -24.67 8.68
N ASN A 77 10.78 -24.83 9.65
CA ASN A 77 11.04 -24.38 11.02
C ASN A 77 12.09 -25.24 11.75
N ARG A 78 12.27 -26.50 11.32
CA ARG A 78 13.31 -27.42 11.86
C ARG A 78 14.66 -27.28 11.17
N GLN A 79 14.74 -26.63 10.02
CA GLN A 79 15.99 -26.42 9.29
C GLN A 79 16.91 -25.43 10.03
N SER A 80 18.20 -25.47 9.67
CA SER A 80 19.33 -24.74 10.25
C SER A 80 19.04 -23.33 10.80
N THR A 81 19.80 -22.96 11.80
CA THR A 81 19.81 -21.64 12.47
C THR A 81 20.22 -20.49 11.51
N GLU A 82 21.11 -20.77 10.55
CA GLU A 82 21.61 -19.77 9.58
C GLU A 82 20.57 -19.40 8.51
N SER A 83 19.36 -19.02 8.90
CA SER A 83 18.33 -18.65 7.95
C SER A 83 17.55 -17.41 8.37
N THR A 84 17.32 -16.53 7.41
CA THR A 84 16.48 -15.35 7.57
C THR A 84 15.04 -15.68 7.23
N VAL A 85 14.10 -15.30 8.10
CA VAL A 85 12.67 -15.35 7.84
C VAL A 85 12.16 -13.94 7.64
N TYR A 86 11.59 -13.68 6.48
CA TYR A 86 11.08 -12.37 6.11
C TYR A 86 9.58 -12.39 5.86
N PHE A 87 8.85 -11.55 6.55
CA PHE A 87 7.42 -11.33 6.35
C PHE A 87 7.19 -9.98 5.70
N TYR A 88 6.60 -10.00 4.50
CA TYR A 88 6.29 -8.78 3.75
C TYR A 88 5.17 -7.95 4.40
N TRP A 89 4.32 -8.57 5.24
CA TRP A 89 3.26 -7.92 6.00
C TRP A 89 3.35 -8.26 7.48
N GLY A 90 3.08 -7.29 8.35
CA GLY A 90 3.02 -7.48 9.81
C GLY A 90 1.73 -8.15 10.32
N ILE A 91 0.96 -8.76 9.43
CA ILE A 91 -0.27 -9.54 9.69
C ILE A 91 -0.25 -10.85 8.90
N GLY A 92 -1.26 -11.69 9.10
CA GLY A 92 -1.35 -12.96 8.38
C GLY A 92 -0.25 -13.94 8.80
N MET A 93 0.68 -14.24 7.91
CA MET A 93 1.80 -15.16 8.20
C MET A 93 2.69 -14.65 9.35
N ALA A 94 2.81 -13.36 9.59
CA ALA A 94 3.64 -12.82 10.67
C ALA A 94 3.12 -13.19 12.09
N TYR A 95 1.88 -13.60 12.22
CA TYR A 95 1.32 -14.05 13.50
C TYR A 95 1.93 -15.35 14.04
N ILE A 96 2.66 -16.09 13.19
CA ILE A 96 3.37 -17.31 13.63
C ILE A 96 4.78 -17.03 14.17
N LEU A 97 5.24 -15.77 14.14
CA LEU A 97 6.58 -15.39 14.61
C LEU A 97 6.95 -15.95 15.99
N PRO A 98 6.05 -15.95 17.00
CA PRO A 98 6.35 -16.51 18.33
C PRO A 98 6.69 -18.01 18.31
N PHE A 99 6.30 -18.72 17.25
CA PHE A 99 6.50 -20.16 17.10
C PHE A 99 7.66 -20.51 16.16
N ILE A 100 8.36 -19.50 15.66
CA ILE A 100 9.58 -19.70 14.86
C ILE A 100 10.75 -19.74 15.81
N HIS A 101 11.39 -20.91 15.88
CA HIS A 101 12.56 -21.15 16.71
C HIS A 101 13.79 -21.32 15.82
N ASN A 102 14.98 -21.13 16.40
CA ASN A 102 16.27 -21.41 15.77
C ASN A 102 16.48 -20.69 14.42
N LYS A 103 16.06 -19.42 14.32
CA LYS A 103 16.32 -18.55 13.17
C LYS A 103 17.07 -17.31 13.63
N ASP A 104 18.16 -17.00 12.94
CA ASP A 104 19.03 -15.89 13.32
C ASP A 104 18.38 -14.54 13.11
N LYS A 105 17.61 -14.41 12.03
CA LYS A 105 16.99 -13.15 11.66
C LYS A 105 15.49 -13.33 11.35
N LYS A 106 14.65 -12.70 12.16
CA LYS A 106 13.20 -12.61 11.98
C LYS A 106 12.83 -11.17 11.63
N ILE A 107 12.46 -10.94 10.39
CA ILE A 107 12.27 -9.62 9.82
C ILE A 107 10.81 -9.44 9.39
N VAL A 108 10.22 -8.32 9.76
CA VAL A 108 8.86 -7.96 9.34
C VAL A 108 8.86 -6.60 8.69
N ARG A 109 8.27 -6.50 7.50
CA ARG A 109 7.96 -5.21 6.86
C ARG A 109 6.55 -4.81 7.21
N PHE A 110 6.41 -3.56 7.64
CA PHE A 110 5.14 -2.96 8.00
C PHE A 110 4.75 -1.89 6.97
N HIS A 111 3.46 -1.91 6.62
CA HIS A 111 2.86 -0.96 5.71
C HIS A 111 1.93 -0.01 6.49
N ARG A 112 0.66 0.07 6.10
CA ARG A 112 -0.31 0.95 6.75
C ARG A 112 -1.32 0.17 7.58
N THR A 113 -2.04 -0.72 6.94
CA THR A 113 -3.14 -1.46 7.55
C THR A 113 -2.69 -2.53 8.54
N ASP A 114 -1.44 -2.91 8.48
CA ASP A 114 -0.78 -3.88 9.36
C ASP A 114 0.08 -3.22 10.45
N LEU A 115 0.17 -1.90 10.48
CA LEU A 115 0.92 -1.13 11.47
C LEU A 115 0.00 -0.33 12.39
N TYR A 116 -0.83 0.54 11.81
CA TYR A 116 -1.63 1.50 12.56
C TYR A 116 -2.90 0.85 13.12
N ALA A 117 -2.93 0.66 14.45
CA ALA A 117 -4.08 0.07 15.14
C ALA A 117 -5.28 1.02 15.16
N ASP A 118 -5.04 2.33 15.26
CA ASP A 118 -6.04 3.39 15.22
C ASP A 118 -6.87 3.42 13.93
N LEU A 119 -6.34 2.90 12.83
CA LEU A 119 -7.06 2.72 11.57
C LEU A 119 -7.93 1.44 11.53
N ARG A 120 -7.97 0.68 12.60
CA ARG A 120 -8.76 -0.56 12.71
C ARG A 120 -9.93 -0.39 13.67
N PRO A 121 -11.07 -1.05 13.40
CA PRO A 121 -12.16 -1.06 14.35
C PRO A 121 -11.69 -1.51 15.74
N HIS A 122 -12.15 -0.82 16.77
CA HIS A 122 -11.71 -1.03 18.17
C HIS A 122 -10.20 -0.94 18.41
N GLN A 123 -9.45 -0.30 17.48
CA GLN A 123 -7.98 -0.16 17.53
C GLN A 123 -7.27 -1.51 17.74
N TYR A 124 -7.80 -2.58 17.14
CA TYR A 124 -7.39 -3.94 17.44
C TYR A 124 -6.72 -4.65 16.26
N ILE A 125 -5.49 -5.11 16.50
CA ILE A 125 -4.75 -6.02 15.64
C ILE A 125 -4.31 -7.20 16.51
N PRO A 126 -4.79 -8.44 16.26
CA PRO A 126 -4.44 -9.60 17.06
C PRO A 126 -2.92 -9.85 17.08
N PHE A 127 -2.42 -10.40 18.19
CA PHE A 127 -1.02 -10.80 18.37
C PHE A 127 0.01 -9.70 18.09
N ARG A 128 -0.39 -8.43 18.16
CA ARG A 128 0.50 -7.29 17.86
C ARG A 128 1.72 -7.28 18.77
N LYS A 129 1.50 -7.48 20.07
CA LYS A 129 2.55 -7.55 21.08
C LYS A 129 3.52 -8.68 20.76
N GLU A 130 3.01 -9.87 20.50
CA GLU A 130 3.76 -11.08 20.23
C GLU A 130 4.62 -10.97 18.97
N VAL A 131 4.10 -10.31 17.94
CA VAL A 131 4.87 -10.02 16.70
C VAL A 131 6.07 -9.14 17.03
N PHE A 132 5.87 -8.02 17.76
CA PHE A 132 6.97 -7.12 18.12
C PHE A 132 7.95 -7.70 19.14
N GLU A 133 7.51 -8.58 20.06
CA GLU A 133 8.38 -9.31 20.98
C GLU A 133 9.25 -10.38 20.28
N SER A 134 8.80 -10.87 19.14
CA SER A 134 9.43 -12.03 18.48
C SER A 134 10.31 -11.67 17.29
N LEU A 135 10.21 -10.47 16.73
CA LEU A 135 11.02 -10.04 15.59
C LEU A 135 12.38 -9.49 16.05
N ASN A 136 13.39 -9.60 15.18
CA ASN A 136 14.70 -8.99 15.37
C ASN A 136 14.79 -7.63 14.67
N LYS A 137 14.18 -7.52 13.46
CA LYS A 137 14.20 -6.31 12.65
C LYS A 137 12.81 -5.94 12.19
N ALA A 138 12.43 -4.68 12.38
CA ALA A 138 11.20 -4.07 11.84
C ALA A 138 11.55 -3.10 10.72
N VAL A 139 10.95 -3.30 9.55
CA VAL A 139 11.17 -2.46 8.38
C VAL A 139 9.88 -1.70 8.08
N PHE A 140 9.96 -0.40 7.96
CA PHE A 140 8.82 0.46 7.69
C PHE A 140 8.94 1.08 6.30
N ILE A 141 7.84 1.14 5.57
CA ILE A 141 7.81 1.70 4.21
C ILE A 141 7.80 3.23 4.19
N SER A 142 7.72 3.89 5.36
CA SER A 142 7.70 5.35 5.52
C SER A 142 8.38 5.76 6.83
N LYS A 143 8.89 6.98 6.88
CA LYS A 143 9.43 7.58 8.12
C LYS A 143 8.33 7.74 9.17
N GLN A 144 7.12 8.14 8.73
CA GLN A 144 5.96 8.24 9.62
C GLN A 144 5.67 6.90 10.30
N GLY A 145 5.72 5.78 9.56
CA GLY A 145 5.52 4.44 10.11
C GLY A 145 6.61 4.06 11.10
N LEU A 146 7.86 4.41 10.83
CA LEU A 146 8.98 4.20 11.74
C LEU A 146 8.79 4.97 13.07
N GLU A 147 8.43 6.25 13.01
CA GLU A 147 8.22 7.07 14.20
C GLU A 147 7.00 6.59 15.02
N TYR A 148 5.92 6.20 14.33
CA TYR A 148 4.78 5.58 14.99
C TYR A 148 5.19 4.31 15.75
N ALA A 149 6.01 3.47 15.15
CA ALA A 149 6.46 2.23 15.78
C ALA A 149 7.39 2.50 16.96
N LYS A 150 8.32 3.43 16.85
CA LYS A 150 9.19 3.84 17.97
C LYS A 150 8.38 4.33 19.15
N LYS A 151 7.35 5.15 18.91
CA LYS A 151 6.46 5.69 19.94
C LYS A 151 5.63 4.61 20.65
N ASN A 152 5.08 3.64 19.89
CA ASN A 152 4.10 2.69 20.41
C ASN A 152 4.69 1.32 20.78
N PHE A 153 5.87 0.96 20.24
CA PHE A 153 6.50 -0.35 20.41
C PHE A 153 7.98 -0.27 20.77
N GLY A 154 8.52 0.91 21.08
CA GLY A 154 9.92 1.13 21.41
C GLY A 154 10.41 0.40 22.67
N GLN A 155 9.50 -0.13 23.48
CA GLN A 155 9.82 -0.96 24.66
C GLN A 155 10.31 -2.38 24.28
N TYR A 156 10.11 -2.84 23.03
CA TYR A 156 10.55 -4.15 22.57
C TYR A 156 11.95 -4.09 21.95
N LYS A 157 12.70 -5.18 22.07
CA LYS A 157 14.08 -5.26 21.56
C LYS A 157 14.08 -5.65 20.08
N PHE A 158 14.11 -4.69 19.18
CA PHE A 158 14.32 -4.91 17.76
C PHE A 158 15.04 -3.71 17.12
N SER A 159 15.77 -3.96 16.06
CA SER A 159 16.25 -2.87 15.22
C SER A 159 15.17 -2.40 14.27
N ALA A 160 15.08 -1.09 14.06
CA ALA A 160 14.02 -0.46 13.26
C ALA A 160 14.60 0.52 12.25
N TYR A 161 14.22 0.40 10.98
CA TYR A 161 14.63 1.34 9.95
C TYR A 161 13.55 1.54 8.87
N CYS A 162 13.64 2.67 8.18
CA CYS A 162 12.80 2.98 7.04
C CYS A 162 13.46 2.44 5.76
N SER A 163 12.71 1.67 4.99
CA SER A 163 13.09 1.23 3.64
C SER A 163 11.91 1.45 2.71
N TYR A 164 11.98 2.53 1.95
CA TYR A 164 10.93 2.86 1.00
C TYR A 164 10.68 1.75 -0.01
N LEU A 165 9.44 1.63 -0.45
CA LEU A 165 9.10 0.88 -1.65
C LEU A 165 9.68 1.63 -2.87
N GLY A 166 9.53 1.05 -4.04
CA GLY A 166 9.92 1.70 -5.27
C GLY A 166 9.16 1.12 -6.46
N THR A 167 9.13 1.89 -7.54
CA THR A 167 8.62 1.46 -8.84
C THR A 167 9.76 1.27 -9.83
N LYS A 168 9.54 0.44 -10.85
CA LYS A 168 10.53 0.22 -11.92
C LYS A 168 10.67 1.48 -12.76
N ASP A 169 11.85 1.67 -13.31
CA ASP A 169 12.09 2.66 -14.34
C ASP A 169 11.54 2.17 -15.68
N HIS A 170 10.63 2.93 -16.26
CA HIS A 170 10.08 2.70 -17.59
C HIS A 170 10.45 3.83 -18.58
N GLY A 171 11.34 4.73 -18.17
CA GLY A 171 11.68 5.93 -18.92
C GLY A 171 10.69 7.08 -18.69
N ILE A 172 10.79 8.09 -19.52
CA ILE A 172 9.88 9.24 -19.56
C ILE A 172 9.07 9.14 -20.86
N SER A 173 7.79 9.49 -20.81
CA SER A 173 6.97 9.61 -22.02
C SER A 173 7.59 10.64 -22.98
N LYS A 174 7.62 10.30 -24.28
CA LYS A 174 7.99 11.21 -25.35
C LYS A 174 6.79 12.02 -25.88
N ILE A 175 5.60 11.67 -25.43
CA ILE A 175 4.36 12.34 -25.84
C ILE A 175 4.29 13.68 -25.12
N LYS A 176 4.25 14.75 -25.89
CA LYS A 176 4.05 16.10 -25.39
C LYS A 176 2.58 16.49 -25.53
N ASN A 177 2.11 17.28 -24.60
CA ASN A 177 0.81 17.92 -24.72
C ASN A 177 0.97 19.18 -25.60
N GLU A 178 0.40 19.16 -26.78
CA GLU A 178 0.42 20.27 -27.77
C GLU A 178 -1.00 20.70 -28.16
N ASP A 179 -2.03 20.09 -27.59
CA ASP A 179 -3.46 20.33 -27.95
C ASP A 179 -4.13 21.41 -27.08
N GLY A 180 -3.43 21.94 -26.07
CA GLY A 180 -3.97 22.95 -25.15
C GLY A 180 -4.99 22.40 -24.14
N VAL A 181 -5.23 21.09 -24.11
CA VAL A 181 -6.10 20.41 -23.16
C VAL A 181 -5.32 20.06 -21.89
N ILE A 182 -5.90 20.23 -20.72
CA ILE A 182 -5.29 19.78 -19.46
C ILE A 182 -5.53 18.27 -19.30
N HIS A 183 -4.49 17.47 -19.43
CA HIS A 183 -4.60 16.01 -19.25
C HIS A 183 -4.32 15.61 -17.82
N ILE A 184 -5.36 15.15 -17.14
CA ILE A 184 -5.34 14.75 -15.73
C ILE A 184 -5.45 13.22 -15.63
N LEU A 185 -4.57 12.61 -14.84
CA LEU A 185 -4.64 11.19 -14.52
C LEU A 185 -4.88 10.99 -13.02
N SER A 186 -5.72 10.04 -12.68
CA SER A 186 -5.82 9.49 -11.32
C SER A 186 -5.91 7.97 -11.36
N CYS A 187 -5.31 7.28 -10.39
CA CYS A 187 -5.27 5.82 -10.35
C CYS A 187 -5.53 5.29 -8.95
N SER A 188 -6.71 4.69 -8.74
CA SER A 188 -7.09 4.06 -7.48
C SER A 188 -8.38 3.26 -7.60
N ASN A 189 -8.69 2.40 -6.62
CA ASN A 189 -10.04 1.84 -6.51
C ASN A 189 -11.07 2.94 -6.19
N VAL A 190 -12.24 2.90 -6.82
CA VAL A 190 -13.36 3.82 -6.53
C VAL A 190 -14.06 3.34 -5.26
N VAL A 191 -13.54 3.81 -4.13
CA VAL A 191 -14.06 3.53 -2.77
C VAL A 191 -14.04 4.81 -1.92
N PRO A 192 -14.87 4.93 -0.86
CA PRO A 192 -15.02 6.18 -0.11
C PRO A 192 -13.71 6.82 0.35
N VAL A 193 -12.75 6.03 0.83
CA VAL A 193 -11.46 6.55 1.29
C VAL A 193 -10.63 7.22 0.19
N LYS A 194 -10.88 6.91 -1.09
CA LYS A 194 -10.16 7.49 -2.23
C LYS A 194 -10.77 8.78 -2.78
N ARG A 195 -12.00 9.08 -2.39
CA ARG A 195 -12.73 10.33 -2.70
C ARG A 195 -12.75 10.72 -4.19
N VAL A 196 -12.75 9.74 -5.11
CA VAL A 196 -12.60 9.95 -6.57
C VAL A 196 -13.65 10.94 -7.11
N SER A 197 -14.90 10.88 -6.60
CA SER A 197 -15.96 11.83 -7.00
C SER A 197 -15.64 13.30 -6.67
N LEU A 198 -14.72 13.56 -5.73
CA LEU A 198 -14.30 14.91 -5.40
C LEU A 198 -13.43 15.51 -6.52
N ILE A 199 -12.70 14.68 -7.25
CA ILE A 199 -11.97 15.12 -8.46
C ILE A 199 -12.97 15.65 -9.48
N LEU A 200 -14.00 14.86 -9.82
CA LEU A 200 -15.04 15.30 -10.75
C LEU A 200 -15.68 16.63 -10.33
N LYS A 201 -16.07 16.74 -9.04
CA LYS A 201 -16.65 17.99 -8.51
C LYS A 201 -15.74 19.19 -8.70
N SER A 202 -14.44 19.02 -8.55
CA SER A 202 -13.47 20.10 -8.75
C SER A 202 -13.29 20.47 -10.22
N LEU A 203 -13.28 19.47 -11.12
CA LEU A 203 -13.17 19.72 -12.56
C LEU A 203 -14.35 20.49 -13.13
N LEU A 204 -15.54 20.27 -12.60
CA LEU A 204 -16.76 21.03 -12.98
C LEU A 204 -16.68 22.52 -12.58
N LEU A 205 -15.74 22.91 -11.72
CA LEU A 205 -15.51 24.32 -11.33
C LEU A 205 -14.46 25.04 -12.20
N ILE A 206 -13.99 24.41 -13.29
CA ILE A 206 -13.02 24.99 -14.23
C ILE A 206 -13.70 25.13 -15.60
N PRO A 207 -14.54 26.16 -15.85
CA PRO A 207 -15.30 26.28 -17.09
C PRO A 207 -14.50 26.75 -18.30
N ASP A 208 -13.39 27.47 -18.06
CA ASP A 208 -12.67 28.22 -19.10
C ASP A 208 -11.49 27.49 -19.72
N ARG A 209 -11.32 26.20 -19.39
CA ARG A 209 -10.21 25.39 -19.88
C ARG A 209 -10.71 24.03 -20.39
N PRO A 210 -10.26 23.55 -21.54
CA PRO A 210 -10.52 22.19 -21.98
C PRO A 210 -9.74 21.20 -21.07
N ILE A 211 -10.44 20.18 -20.57
CA ILE A 211 -9.89 19.20 -19.63
C ILE A 211 -10.24 17.79 -20.12
N GLN A 212 -9.25 16.94 -20.09
CA GLN A 212 -9.44 15.50 -20.22
C GLN A 212 -8.98 14.80 -18.93
N TRP A 213 -9.92 14.17 -18.23
CA TRP A 213 -9.60 13.41 -17.05
C TRP A 213 -9.72 11.90 -17.32
N THR A 214 -8.65 11.18 -17.12
CA THR A 214 -8.65 9.71 -17.11
C THR A 214 -8.57 9.20 -15.69
N HIS A 215 -9.53 8.35 -15.27
CA HIS A 215 -9.45 7.62 -14.01
C HIS A 215 -9.22 6.15 -14.26
N ILE A 216 -8.12 5.62 -13.75
CA ILE A 216 -7.77 4.20 -13.80
C ILE A 216 -8.15 3.54 -12.48
N GLY A 217 -9.08 2.59 -12.53
CA GLY A 217 -9.47 1.77 -11.39
C GLY A 217 -10.96 1.51 -11.31
N GLY A 218 -11.30 0.34 -10.81
CA GLY A 218 -12.67 -0.09 -10.52
C GLY A 218 -13.00 0.00 -9.05
N GLY A 219 -14.10 -0.62 -8.64
CA GLY A 219 -14.48 -0.70 -7.23
C GLY A 219 -15.97 -0.50 -7.01
N LYS A 220 -16.41 -0.58 -5.76
CA LYS A 220 -17.84 -0.54 -5.41
C LYS A 220 -18.54 0.78 -5.80
N GLY A 221 -17.81 1.87 -5.86
CA GLY A 221 -18.32 3.19 -6.25
C GLY A 221 -18.26 3.47 -7.75
N PHE A 222 -17.74 2.55 -8.58
CA PHE A 222 -17.50 2.80 -10.01
C PHE A 222 -18.79 3.16 -10.77
N ASN A 223 -19.85 2.37 -10.63
CA ASN A 223 -21.12 2.63 -11.31
C ASN A 223 -21.76 3.96 -10.88
N ALA A 224 -21.66 4.30 -9.59
CA ALA A 224 -22.16 5.59 -9.09
C ALA A 224 -21.36 6.77 -9.64
N LEU A 225 -20.07 6.62 -9.83
CA LEU A 225 -19.22 7.63 -10.49
C LEU A 225 -19.60 7.76 -11.97
N GLN A 226 -19.80 6.64 -12.67
CA GLN A 226 -20.19 6.61 -14.08
C GLN A 226 -21.54 7.31 -14.32
N GLN A 227 -22.50 7.15 -13.42
CA GLN A 227 -23.79 7.86 -13.49
C GLN A 227 -23.65 9.38 -13.41
N GLN A 228 -22.64 9.91 -12.68
CA GLN A 228 -22.37 11.34 -12.59
C GLN A 228 -21.84 11.95 -13.89
N LEU A 229 -21.46 11.15 -14.87
CA LEU A 229 -20.94 11.63 -16.15
C LEU A 229 -22.00 11.88 -17.23
N GLN A 230 -23.28 11.68 -16.92
CA GLN A 230 -24.35 11.79 -17.94
C GLN A 230 -24.52 13.20 -18.50
N GLN A 231 -24.14 14.22 -17.74
CA GLN A 231 -24.26 15.62 -18.14
C GLN A 231 -22.97 16.37 -17.81
N LEU A 232 -22.00 16.27 -18.69
CA LEU A 232 -20.74 17.00 -18.56
C LEU A 232 -20.77 18.28 -19.42
N PRO A 233 -20.15 19.37 -18.98
CA PRO A 233 -19.95 20.55 -19.81
C PRO A 233 -19.03 20.23 -21.00
N ALA A 234 -19.17 20.97 -22.10
CA ALA A 234 -18.46 20.72 -23.35
C ALA A 234 -16.92 20.75 -23.23
N ASN A 235 -16.40 21.47 -22.22
CA ASN A 235 -14.97 21.60 -21.97
C ASN A 235 -14.38 20.43 -21.17
N LEU A 236 -15.18 19.48 -20.66
CA LEU A 236 -14.72 18.37 -19.82
C LEU A 236 -14.98 17.01 -20.46
N THR A 237 -13.93 16.30 -20.77
CA THR A 237 -13.97 14.89 -21.23
C THR A 237 -13.49 13.97 -20.13
N VAL A 238 -14.22 12.90 -19.83
CA VAL A 238 -13.87 11.94 -18.76
C VAL A 238 -13.82 10.52 -19.29
N HIS A 239 -12.70 9.85 -19.02
CA HIS A 239 -12.48 8.46 -19.35
C HIS A 239 -12.32 7.60 -18.08
N LEU A 240 -13.27 6.68 -17.84
CA LEU A 240 -13.20 5.70 -16.76
C LEU A 240 -12.80 4.35 -17.34
N THR A 241 -11.58 3.87 -17.05
CA THR A 241 -11.08 2.61 -17.63
C THR A 241 -11.58 1.36 -16.89
N GLY A 242 -12.08 1.52 -15.65
CA GLY A 242 -12.23 0.39 -14.75
C GLY A 242 -10.89 -0.17 -14.29
N ALA A 243 -10.90 -1.38 -13.74
CA ALA A 243 -9.68 -2.05 -13.31
C ALA A 243 -8.92 -2.63 -14.51
N ILE A 244 -7.68 -2.19 -14.69
CA ILE A 244 -6.75 -2.66 -15.71
C ILE A 244 -5.47 -3.21 -15.07
N THR A 245 -4.63 -3.89 -15.85
CA THR A 245 -3.35 -4.44 -15.37
C THR A 245 -2.32 -3.33 -15.14
N ASN A 246 -1.32 -3.56 -14.30
CA ASN A 246 -0.23 -2.59 -14.11
C ASN A 246 0.53 -2.30 -15.41
N ARG A 247 0.65 -3.29 -16.31
CA ARG A 247 1.25 -3.09 -17.64
C ARG A 247 0.47 -2.05 -18.45
N GLU A 248 -0.86 -2.10 -18.41
CA GLU A 248 -1.73 -1.14 -19.11
C GLU A 248 -1.66 0.25 -18.44
N VAL A 249 -1.55 0.31 -17.11
CA VAL A 249 -1.29 1.58 -16.39
C VAL A 249 0.01 2.22 -16.89
N ILE A 250 1.09 1.46 -16.94
CA ILE A 250 2.38 1.93 -17.45
C ILE A 250 2.28 2.32 -18.94
N GLY A 251 1.56 1.51 -19.74
CA GLY A 251 1.27 1.82 -21.14
C GLY A 251 0.54 3.16 -21.30
N HIS A 252 -0.39 3.49 -20.40
CA HIS A 252 -1.06 4.78 -20.43
C HIS A 252 -0.07 5.95 -20.27
N TYR A 253 0.83 5.90 -19.30
CA TYR A 253 1.86 6.92 -19.12
C TYR A 253 2.80 7.06 -20.33
N LEU A 254 3.08 5.96 -21.05
CA LEU A 254 3.99 5.97 -22.20
C LEU A 254 3.35 6.47 -23.48
N HIS A 255 2.03 6.27 -23.66
CA HIS A 255 1.34 6.46 -24.93
C HIS A 255 0.28 7.56 -24.92
N HIS A 256 0.03 8.22 -23.78
CA HIS A 256 -0.92 9.33 -23.67
C HIS A 256 -0.26 10.51 -22.96
N PRO A 257 -0.65 11.76 -23.29
CA PRO A 257 -0.21 12.93 -22.55
C PRO A 257 -0.81 12.88 -21.13
N VAL A 258 0.00 13.24 -20.14
CA VAL A 258 -0.43 13.43 -18.77
C VAL A 258 0.30 14.63 -18.19
N ASP A 259 -0.43 15.69 -17.87
CA ASP A 259 0.12 16.91 -17.31
C ASP A 259 0.17 16.86 -15.78
N ILE A 260 -0.85 16.26 -15.15
CA ILE A 260 -1.01 16.26 -13.70
C ILE A 260 -1.55 14.90 -13.24
N PHE A 261 -0.96 14.38 -12.16
CA PHE A 261 -1.53 13.24 -11.45
C PHE A 261 -2.24 13.71 -10.18
N VAL A 262 -3.48 13.27 -9.95
CA VAL A 262 -4.30 13.68 -8.81
C VAL A 262 -4.62 12.50 -7.89
N ASN A 263 -4.30 12.64 -6.59
CA ASN A 263 -4.65 11.68 -5.54
C ASN A 263 -5.26 12.39 -4.32
N VAL A 264 -6.56 12.36 -4.18
CA VAL A 264 -7.32 13.04 -3.13
C VAL A 264 -7.76 12.13 -1.98
N SER A 265 -7.04 11.07 -1.71
CA SER A 265 -7.36 10.08 -0.70
C SER A 265 -7.50 10.69 0.71
N ALA A 266 -8.49 10.26 1.48
CA ALA A 266 -8.61 10.65 2.89
C ALA A 266 -7.56 9.98 3.78
N SER A 267 -6.90 8.91 3.30
CA SER A 267 -5.87 8.21 4.05
C SER A 267 -5.01 7.33 3.13
N GLU A 268 -3.69 7.44 3.26
CA GLU A 268 -2.71 6.65 2.52
C GLU A 268 -1.64 6.06 3.46
N GLY A 269 -0.94 5.02 2.98
CA GLY A 269 0.32 4.59 3.57
C GLY A 269 1.47 5.32 2.90
N LEU A 270 2.02 4.68 1.88
CA LEU A 270 2.96 5.27 0.94
C LEU A 270 2.45 4.93 -0.47
N PRO A 271 1.75 5.85 -1.15
CA PRO A 271 0.98 5.53 -2.36
C PRO A 271 1.87 5.22 -3.56
N VAL A 272 1.82 3.97 -4.03
CA VAL A 272 2.61 3.48 -5.18
C VAL A 272 2.21 4.19 -6.47
N SER A 273 0.92 4.52 -6.64
CA SER A 273 0.45 5.25 -7.83
C SER A 273 1.07 6.64 -7.96
N ILE A 274 1.39 7.30 -6.85
CA ILE A 274 2.16 8.57 -6.87
C ILE A 274 3.61 8.29 -7.27
N MET A 275 4.23 7.20 -6.76
CA MET A 275 5.60 6.83 -7.18
C MET A 275 5.65 6.54 -8.69
N GLU A 276 4.63 5.90 -9.24
CA GLU A 276 4.52 5.68 -10.68
C GLU A 276 4.44 7.01 -11.44
N ALA A 277 3.56 7.94 -11.04
CA ALA A 277 3.43 9.24 -11.70
C ALA A 277 4.74 10.04 -11.68
N ILE A 278 5.40 10.15 -10.53
CA ILE A 278 6.65 10.91 -10.43
C ILE A 278 7.82 10.24 -11.16
N SER A 279 7.76 8.92 -11.40
CA SER A 279 8.76 8.23 -12.21
C SER A 279 8.71 8.65 -13.69
N PHE A 280 7.55 9.10 -14.16
CA PHE A 280 7.36 9.69 -15.50
C PHE A 280 7.54 11.20 -15.54
N ASN A 281 8.04 11.81 -14.47
CA ASN A 281 8.22 13.26 -14.31
C ASN A 281 6.91 14.06 -14.31
N ILE A 282 5.81 13.46 -13.86
CA ILE A 282 4.49 14.10 -13.82
C ILE A 282 4.28 14.73 -12.45
N PRO A 283 3.99 16.05 -12.38
CA PRO A 283 3.68 16.72 -11.13
C PRO A 283 2.39 16.18 -10.50
N VAL A 284 2.37 16.16 -9.18
CA VAL A 284 1.31 15.53 -8.39
C VAL A 284 0.55 16.55 -7.55
N ILE A 285 -0.77 16.49 -7.56
CA ILE A 285 -1.60 17.13 -6.54
C ILE A 285 -2.15 16.04 -5.64
N ALA A 286 -1.82 16.07 -4.36
CA ALA A 286 -2.28 15.04 -3.44
C ALA A 286 -2.65 15.59 -2.07
N THR A 287 -3.50 14.86 -1.35
CA THR A 287 -3.82 15.19 0.05
C THR A 287 -2.65 14.88 0.98
N ASN A 288 -2.38 15.75 1.93
CA ASN A 288 -1.36 15.54 2.97
C ASN A 288 -1.85 14.56 4.03
N VAL A 289 -1.84 13.27 3.71
CA VAL A 289 -2.27 12.19 4.58
C VAL A 289 -1.26 11.04 4.58
N GLY A 290 -1.02 10.45 5.73
CA GLY A 290 -0.06 9.34 5.86
C GLY A 290 1.33 9.73 5.35
N GLY A 291 1.99 8.83 4.62
CA GLY A 291 3.31 9.05 4.02
C GLY A 291 3.28 9.84 2.70
N THR A 292 2.18 10.46 2.31
CA THR A 292 2.09 11.22 1.04
C THR A 292 3.09 12.39 1.00
N ASN A 293 3.31 13.06 2.13
CA ASN A 293 4.28 14.16 2.25
C ASN A 293 5.75 13.70 2.14
N GLU A 294 6.02 12.41 2.17
CA GLU A 294 7.35 11.87 1.91
C GLU A 294 7.63 11.73 0.40
N ILE A 295 6.56 11.72 -0.44
CA ILE A 295 6.65 11.60 -1.90
C ILE A 295 6.31 12.92 -2.59
N VAL A 296 5.32 13.66 -2.08
CA VAL A 296 4.91 14.95 -2.65
C VAL A 296 5.56 16.07 -1.86
N THR A 297 6.49 16.76 -2.52
CA THR A 297 7.25 17.91 -2.00
C THR A 297 7.09 19.09 -2.96
N SER A 298 7.61 20.24 -2.62
CA SER A 298 7.62 21.42 -3.52
C SER A 298 8.30 21.16 -4.87
N GLU A 299 9.18 20.14 -4.96
CA GLU A 299 9.82 19.73 -6.22
C GLU A 299 8.94 18.78 -7.05
N SER A 300 8.06 18.01 -6.41
CA SER A 300 7.28 16.97 -7.10
C SER A 300 5.80 17.30 -7.25
N GLY A 301 5.31 18.37 -6.62
CA GLY A 301 3.90 18.74 -6.72
C GLY A 301 3.39 19.59 -5.57
N VAL A 302 2.09 19.48 -5.30
CA VAL A 302 1.37 20.26 -4.29
C VAL A 302 0.64 19.34 -3.33
N LEU A 303 0.72 19.63 -2.04
CA LEU A 303 -0.06 18.98 -0.98
C LEU A 303 -1.26 19.86 -0.61
N LEU A 304 -2.44 19.23 -0.63
CA LEU A 304 -3.68 19.81 -0.14
C LEU A 304 -3.91 19.45 1.33
N ASP A 305 -4.57 20.34 2.07
CA ASP A 305 -5.11 19.99 3.39
C ASP A 305 -6.07 18.79 3.29
N PRO A 306 -6.13 17.88 4.27
CA PRO A 306 -7.08 16.76 4.27
C PRO A 306 -8.56 17.18 4.11
N HIS A 307 -8.91 18.40 4.49
CA HIS A 307 -10.26 18.97 4.43
C HIS A 307 -10.44 20.02 3.33
N PHE A 308 -9.58 20.01 2.30
CA PHE A 308 -9.65 20.91 1.17
C PHE A 308 -11.05 20.96 0.52
N SER A 309 -11.41 22.10 -0.03
CA SER A 309 -12.65 22.30 -0.82
C SER A 309 -12.45 21.88 -2.29
N ALA A 310 -13.55 21.61 -2.99
CA ALA A 310 -13.47 21.33 -4.42
C ALA A 310 -12.87 22.51 -5.22
N GLN A 311 -13.12 23.76 -4.77
CA GLN A 311 -12.53 24.96 -5.37
C GLN A 311 -11.01 25.00 -5.21
N GLU A 312 -10.49 24.70 -4.01
CA GLU A 312 -9.03 24.65 -3.80
C GLU A 312 -8.35 23.64 -4.73
N LEU A 313 -8.94 22.46 -4.95
CA LEU A 313 -8.38 21.50 -5.90
C LEU A 313 -8.45 22.03 -7.34
N ALA A 314 -9.57 22.67 -7.73
CA ALA A 314 -9.71 23.29 -9.04
C ALA A 314 -8.63 24.36 -9.30
N ASP A 315 -8.43 25.25 -8.33
CA ASP A 315 -7.42 26.31 -8.41
C ASP A 315 -6.00 25.74 -8.49
N GLN A 316 -5.71 24.70 -7.72
CA GLN A 316 -4.40 24.05 -7.77
C GLN A 316 -4.17 23.28 -9.09
N ILE A 317 -5.19 22.71 -9.70
CA ILE A 317 -5.08 22.07 -11.02
C ILE A 317 -4.63 23.11 -12.06
N VAL A 318 -5.30 24.24 -12.14
CA VAL A 318 -4.94 25.32 -13.06
C VAL A 318 -3.53 25.84 -12.78
N ARG A 319 -3.23 26.14 -11.52
CA ARG A 319 -1.91 26.64 -11.10
C ARG A 319 -0.77 25.67 -11.41
N VAL A 320 -0.94 24.36 -11.13
CA VAL A 320 0.08 23.35 -11.41
C VAL A 320 0.28 23.21 -12.91
N TYR A 321 -0.79 23.23 -13.71
CA TYR A 321 -0.70 23.16 -15.16
C TYR A 321 0.09 24.35 -15.74
N GLU A 322 -0.21 25.57 -15.31
CA GLU A 322 0.46 26.81 -15.78
C GLU A 322 1.94 26.87 -15.39
N HIS A 323 2.32 26.13 -14.34
CA HIS A 323 3.68 26.15 -13.80
C HIS A 323 4.35 24.76 -13.77
N LYS A 324 3.87 23.80 -14.58
CA LYS A 324 4.33 22.40 -14.54
C LYS A 324 5.84 22.25 -14.74
N ASP A 325 6.47 23.13 -15.50
CA ASP A 325 7.90 23.13 -15.78
C ASP A 325 8.76 23.44 -14.55
N ARG A 326 8.18 23.95 -13.48
CA ARG A 326 8.88 24.20 -12.20
C ARG A 326 9.05 22.95 -11.36
N PHE A 327 8.31 21.87 -11.68
CA PHE A 327 8.37 20.61 -10.96
C PHE A 327 9.34 19.64 -11.63
N HIS A 328 10.12 18.95 -10.79
CA HIS A 328 11.09 17.93 -11.24
C HIS A 328 10.88 16.63 -10.45
N PRO A 329 9.65 16.04 -10.50
CA PRO A 329 9.29 14.92 -9.64
C PRO A 329 10.14 13.68 -9.87
N ARG A 330 10.64 13.45 -11.09
CA ARG A 330 11.49 12.30 -11.41
C ARG A 330 12.81 12.32 -10.60
N ARG A 331 13.39 13.49 -10.33
CA ARG A 331 14.60 13.61 -9.52
C ARG A 331 14.39 12.99 -8.12
N LEU A 332 13.29 13.35 -7.47
CA LEU A 332 12.92 12.77 -6.17
C LEU A 332 12.70 11.27 -6.25
N TRP A 333 12.05 10.80 -7.34
CA TRP A 333 11.84 9.37 -7.58
C TRP A 333 13.16 8.62 -7.74
N GLU A 334 14.10 9.13 -8.52
CA GLU A 334 15.42 8.52 -8.72
C GLU A 334 16.25 8.42 -7.44
N GLU A 335 16.10 9.40 -6.55
CA GLU A 335 16.77 9.41 -5.24
C GLU A 335 16.16 8.42 -4.25
N LYS A 336 14.80 8.38 -4.15
CA LYS A 336 14.13 7.72 -3.02
C LYS A 336 13.22 6.55 -3.39
N PHE A 337 12.68 6.52 -4.61
CA PHE A 337 11.60 5.59 -4.96
C PHE A 337 11.91 4.70 -6.17
N ASN A 338 13.15 4.66 -6.61
CA ASN A 338 13.61 3.75 -7.67
C ASN A 338 13.79 2.34 -7.11
N ALA A 339 13.00 1.38 -7.59
CA ALA A 339 13.05 -0.02 -7.18
C ALA A 339 14.40 -0.66 -7.44
N GLY A 340 15.07 -0.28 -8.54
CA GLY A 340 16.40 -0.76 -8.90
C GLY A 340 17.49 -0.38 -7.88
N LYS A 341 17.27 0.68 -7.10
CA LYS A 341 18.17 1.11 -6.01
C LYS A 341 17.68 0.61 -4.65
N ASN A 342 16.36 0.72 -4.39
CA ASN A 342 15.82 0.47 -3.05
C ASN A 342 15.84 -1.01 -2.67
N TYR A 343 15.52 -1.92 -3.58
CA TYR A 343 15.50 -3.34 -3.24
C TYR A 343 16.89 -3.96 -3.04
N PRO A 344 17.93 -3.68 -3.86
CA PRO A 344 19.29 -4.11 -3.55
C PRO A 344 19.79 -3.57 -2.21
N ARG A 345 19.56 -2.27 -1.91
CA ARG A 345 19.91 -1.68 -0.62
C ARG A 345 19.20 -2.38 0.55
N PHE A 346 17.89 -2.65 0.40
CA PHE A 346 17.13 -3.40 1.39
C PHE A 346 17.71 -4.79 1.63
N ILE A 347 18.01 -5.54 0.56
CA ILE A 347 18.59 -6.89 0.66
C ILE A 347 19.94 -6.85 1.38
N SER A 348 20.80 -5.91 1.03
CA SER A 348 22.09 -5.70 1.72
C SER A 348 21.89 -5.43 3.22
N GLN A 349 20.92 -4.57 3.58
CA GLN A 349 20.62 -4.28 5.00
C GLN A 349 20.09 -5.49 5.78
N ILE A 350 19.33 -6.40 5.15
CA ILE A 350 18.82 -7.57 5.85
C ILE A 350 19.84 -8.70 5.95
N LEU A 351 20.82 -8.75 5.06
CA LEU A 351 21.85 -9.80 5.05
C LEU A 351 23.07 -9.44 5.92
N ASN A 352 23.50 -8.17 5.90
CA ASN A 352 24.78 -7.75 6.47
C ASN A 352 24.71 -7.30 7.95
N ASP A 353 23.51 -7.00 8.49
CA ASP A 353 23.30 -6.69 9.91
C ASP A 353 22.74 -7.90 10.65
#